data_620543bf0d6d9513c319db67b291fe25
#
_entry.id   620543bf0d6d9513c319db67b291fe25
#
_cell.length_a   1.000
_cell.length_b   1.000
_cell.length_c   1.000
_cell.angle_alpha   90.00
_cell.angle_beta   90.00
_cell.angle_gamma   90.00
#
_symmetry.space_group_name_H-M   'P 1'
#
loop_
_entity.id
_entity.type
_entity.pdbx_description
1 polymer ?
#
loop_
_entity_poly.entity_id
_entity_poly.type
_entity_poly.pdbx_seq_one_letter_code
_entity_poly.pdbx_strand_id
1 'polypeptide(L)'
;FANGDESNDQIKMNYPYAVNRKDVNARHGGDLAGIMQHLDYLDSLGVTAIWTTPVLENDMGEGSYHGYAATDYYKIDPRLGTNEDYVRLAECLHRRGMKLIMDMVFNHCGSKHPWLLDPPMHNWFNNWDKDKYVETNHDKTVFFDPYASDIDKEEMTDGWFVPTMPDLNQRNHFVADYLIQNSIWWIEYANLDGVRQDTYVYPDPDMMVRWCREVFE
;
A
#
# COMPACT_ATOMS: atom_id res chain seq x y z
N PHE A 1 11.53 13.37 3.54
CA PHE A 1 12.42 14.51 3.34
C PHE A 1 11.87 15.41 2.23
N ALA A 2 11.86 16.73 2.45
CA ALA A 2 11.49 17.70 1.44
C ALA A 2 12.73 18.09 0.62
N ASN A 3 12.55 18.25 -0.70
CA ASN A 3 13.61 18.63 -1.63
C ASN A 3 13.73 20.16 -1.83
N GLY A 4 12.83 20.95 -1.23
CA GLY A 4 12.76 22.39 -1.40
C GLY A 4 11.97 22.83 -2.66
N ASP A 5 11.50 21.88 -3.47
CA ASP A 5 10.61 22.11 -4.61
C ASP A 5 9.20 21.64 -4.24
N GLU A 6 8.24 22.53 -4.27
CA GLU A 6 6.84 22.23 -3.93
C GLU A 6 5.99 21.98 -5.19
N SER A 7 6.59 21.86 -6.37
CA SER A 7 5.86 21.74 -7.63
C SER A 7 5.01 20.46 -7.70
N ASN A 8 5.52 19.35 -7.19
CA ASN A 8 4.76 18.09 -7.11
C ASN A 8 3.68 18.13 -6.03
N ASP A 9 3.84 18.90 -4.97
CA ASP A 9 2.80 19.13 -3.95
C ASP A 9 1.57 19.85 -4.52
N GLN A 10 1.73 20.56 -5.65
CA GLN A 10 0.66 21.29 -6.36
C GLN A 10 -0.04 20.46 -7.44
N ILE A 11 0.38 19.21 -7.66
CA ILE A 11 -0.22 18.35 -8.68
C ILE A 11 -1.69 18.11 -8.33
N LYS A 12 -2.57 18.47 -9.27
CA LYS A 12 -4.00 18.24 -9.15
C LYS A 12 -4.32 16.79 -9.46
N MET A 13 -5.04 16.17 -8.55
CA MET A 13 -5.63 14.84 -8.70
C MET A 13 -7.15 14.97 -8.65
N ASN A 14 -7.88 13.87 -8.83
CA ASN A 14 -9.34 13.88 -8.73
C ASN A 14 -9.79 14.29 -7.31
N TYR A 15 -8.99 13.89 -6.32
CA TYR A 15 -9.20 14.22 -4.90
C TYR A 15 -7.95 14.92 -4.35
N PRO A 16 -7.76 16.22 -4.64
CA PRO A 16 -6.56 16.94 -4.21
C PRO A 16 -6.56 17.09 -2.68
N TYR A 17 -5.47 16.65 -2.08
CA TYR A 17 -5.23 16.78 -0.65
C TYR A 17 -4.03 17.69 -0.43
N ALA A 18 -4.28 18.92 -0.03
CA ALA A 18 -3.25 19.94 0.07
C ALA A 18 -2.22 19.64 1.17
N VAL A 19 -0.99 20.10 0.96
CA VAL A 19 0.04 20.09 2.01
C VAL A 19 -0.35 21.12 3.08
N ASN A 20 -0.44 20.66 4.32
CA ASN A 20 -0.70 21.51 5.49
C ASN A 20 0.04 20.98 6.71
N ARG A 21 1.21 21.53 6.98
CA ARG A 21 2.07 21.09 8.11
C ARG A 21 1.51 21.39 9.51
N LYS A 22 0.40 22.11 9.61
CA LYS A 22 -0.28 22.41 10.88
C LYS A 22 -1.38 21.40 11.20
N ASP A 23 -1.82 20.64 10.23
CA ASP A 23 -2.88 19.64 10.36
C ASP A 23 -2.26 18.25 10.39
N VAL A 24 -2.46 17.54 11.48
CA VAL A 24 -1.90 16.17 11.68
C VAL A 24 -2.46 15.14 10.68
N ASN A 25 -3.62 15.43 10.09
CA ASN A 25 -4.26 14.56 9.11
C ASN A 25 -3.94 14.97 7.66
N ALA A 26 -3.16 16.02 7.44
CA ALA A 26 -2.78 16.47 6.11
C ALA A 26 -1.42 15.93 5.68
N ARG A 27 -1.13 16.03 4.39
CA ARG A 27 0.24 15.82 3.86
C ARG A 27 1.13 16.95 4.35
N HIS A 28 2.38 16.60 4.71
CA HIS A 28 3.35 17.57 5.23
C HIS A 28 4.45 17.92 4.22
N GLY A 29 4.32 17.46 2.98
CA GLY A 29 5.36 17.57 1.96
C GLY A 29 6.42 16.47 2.11
N GLY A 30 7.42 16.51 1.25
CA GLY A 30 8.42 15.47 1.14
C GLY A 30 8.07 14.47 0.04
N ASP A 31 9.11 13.98 -0.64
CA ASP A 31 9.00 13.18 -1.84
C ASP A 31 10.24 12.29 -2.05
N LEU A 32 10.23 11.50 -3.13
CA LEU A 32 11.34 10.61 -3.50
C LEU A 32 12.62 11.39 -3.81
N ALA A 33 12.50 12.56 -4.46
CA ALA A 33 13.63 13.42 -4.73
C ALA A 33 14.27 13.94 -3.45
N GLY A 34 13.46 14.30 -2.45
CA GLY A 34 13.95 14.71 -1.15
C GLY A 34 14.70 13.61 -0.40
N ILE A 35 14.27 12.36 -0.52
CA ILE A 35 15.01 11.22 0.03
C ILE A 35 16.37 11.11 -0.66
N MET A 36 16.38 11.14 -2.00
CA MET A 36 17.63 11.05 -2.78
C MET A 36 18.65 12.14 -2.44
N GLN A 37 18.18 13.36 -2.19
CA GLN A 37 19.03 14.49 -1.78
C GLN A 37 19.64 14.35 -0.38
N HIS A 38 19.04 13.51 0.48
CA HIS A 38 19.47 13.33 1.86
C HIS A 38 20.17 11.98 2.12
N LEU A 39 20.55 11.24 1.07
CA LEU A 39 21.18 9.92 1.23
C LEU A 39 22.52 9.98 1.97
N ASP A 40 23.33 11.05 1.78
CA ASP A 40 24.59 11.21 2.50
C ASP A 40 24.38 11.38 4.02
N TYR A 41 23.29 12.06 4.40
CA TYR A 41 22.88 12.16 5.81
C TYR A 41 22.48 10.80 6.36
N LEU A 42 21.66 10.06 5.62
CA LEU A 42 21.18 8.71 6.05
C LEU A 42 22.35 7.72 6.14
N ASP A 43 23.30 7.78 5.20
CA ASP A 43 24.53 6.98 5.23
C ASP A 43 25.38 7.30 6.46
N SER A 44 25.55 8.58 6.78
CA SER A 44 26.29 9.02 7.97
C SER A 44 25.68 8.55 9.30
N LEU A 45 24.37 8.26 9.32
CA LEU A 45 23.67 7.67 10.45
C LEU A 45 23.81 6.14 10.52
N GLY A 46 24.43 5.51 9.52
CA GLY A 46 24.56 4.05 9.44
C GLY A 46 23.27 3.34 8.99
N VAL A 47 22.37 4.03 8.28
CA VAL A 47 21.16 3.42 7.71
C VAL A 47 21.56 2.43 6.63
N THR A 48 21.04 1.21 6.70
CA THR A 48 21.33 0.11 5.76
C THR A 48 20.17 -0.23 4.84
N ALA A 49 18.95 0.17 5.19
CA ALA A 49 17.77 -0.02 4.38
C ALA A 49 16.79 1.14 4.57
N ILE A 50 16.08 1.49 3.51
CA ILE A 50 14.97 2.44 3.56
C ILE A 50 13.66 1.70 3.30
N TRP A 51 12.72 1.88 4.20
CA TRP A 51 11.32 1.54 4.07
C TRP A 51 10.51 2.82 4.25
N THR A 52 9.76 3.19 3.24
CA THR A 52 8.82 4.31 3.29
C THR A 52 7.41 3.81 3.57
N THR A 53 6.52 4.69 4.05
CA THR A 53 5.08 4.44 3.94
C THR A 53 4.71 4.20 2.47
N PRO A 54 3.53 3.62 2.16
CA PRO A 54 3.17 3.30 0.78
C PRO A 54 3.33 4.49 -0.17
N VAL A 55 3.95 4.23 -1.31
CA VAL A 55 4.26 5.24 -2.33
C VAL A 55 3.31 5.20 -3.52
N LEU A 56 2.42 4.19 -3.57
CA LEU A 56 1.45 4.03 -4.66
C LEU A 56 0.42 5.16 -4.67
N GLU A 57 -0.16 5.40 -5.84
CA GLU A 57 -1.20 6.41 -6.02
C GLU A 57 -2.31 6.26 -4.99
N ASN A 58 -2.66 7.37 -4.37
CA ASN A 58 -3.62 7.43 -3.28
C ASN A 58 -4.53 8.66 -3.51
N ASP A 59 -5.25 8.62 -4.64
CA ASP A 59 -6.15 9.69 -5.10
C ASP A 59 -7.46 9.65 -4.31
N MET A 60 -7.33 9.86 -3.02
CA MET A 60 -8.41 9.84 -2.03
C MET A 60 -8.74 11.25 -1.58
N GLY A 61 -9.94 11.41 -1.00
CA GLY A 61 -10.32 12.61 -0.28
C GLY A 61 -9.53 12.79 1.02
N GLU A 62 -10.17 13.33 2.02
CA GLU A 62 -9.55 13.58 3.32
C GLU A 62 -9.03 12.31 3.99
N GLY A 63 -8.00 12.44 4.83
CA GLY A 63 -7.52 11.39 5.72
C GLY A 63 -6.65 10.30 5.08
N SER A 64 -6.17 10.48 3.84
CA SER A 64 -5.37 9.47 3.15
C SER A 64 -3.92 9.87 2.88
N TYR A 65 -3.38 10.78 3.67
CA TYR A 65 -1.98 11.23 3.59
C TYR A 65 -0.97 10.10 3.85
N HIS A 66 -1.40 9.06 4.53
CA HIS A 66 -0.58 7.92 4.92
C HIS A 66 -0.24 6.94 3.78
N GLY A 67 -1.00 6.97 2.66
CA GLY A 67 -0.75 6.13 1.48
C GLY A 67 -1.37 4.72 1.51
N TYR A 68 -2.05 4.32 2.60
CA TYR A 68 -2.59 2.96 2.75
C TYR A 68 -3.93 2.70 2.04
N ALA A 69 -4.46 3.66 1.30
CA ALA A 69 -5.71 3.52 0.54
C ALA A 69 -5.44 3.67 -0.97
N ALA A 70 -4.69 2.72 -1.53
CA ALA A 70 -4.24 2.77 -2.92
C ALA A 70 -5.39 2.86 -3.92
N THR A 71 -5.25 3.73 -4.91
CA THR A 71 -6.18 3.89 -6.04
C THR A 71 -5.61 3.41 -7.37
N ASP A 72 -4.31 3.12 -7.42
CA ASP A 72 -3.63 2.43 -8.51
C ASP A 72 -2.43 1.65 -7.97
N TYR A 73 -2.38 0.35 -8.25
CA TYR A 73 -1.32 -0.54 -7.75
C TYR A 73 -0.05 -0.55 -8.60
N TYR A 74 -0.05 0.09 -9.78
CA TYR A 74 1.09 0.11 -10.71
C TYR A 74 1.66 1.50 -10.92
N LYS A 75 1.23 2.47 -10.12
CA LYS A 75 1.63 3.87 -10.29
C LYS A 75 2.05 4.49 -8.97
N ILE A 76 3.21 5.12 -8.97
CA ILE A 76 3.65 5.97 -7.85
C ILE A 76 2.74 7.20 -7.78
N ASP A 77 2.40 7.63 -6.57
CA ASP A 77 1.62 8.85 -6.35
C ASP A 77 2.40 10.05 -6.94
N PRO A 78 1.80 10.79 -7.89
CA PRO A 78 2.52 11.86 -8.57
C PRO A 78 2.97 13.00 -7.65
N ARG A 79 2.38 13.08 -6.45
CA ARG A 79 2.81 14.03 -5.42
C ARG A 79 4.10 13.58 -4.69
N LEU A 80 4.51 12.33 -4.88
CA LEU A 80 5.76 11.78 -4.36
C LEU A 80 6.84 11.66 -5.44
N GLY A 81 6.44 11.50 -6.70
CA GLY A 81 7.32 11.31 -7.85
C GLY A 81 6.69 10.46 -8.93
N THR A 82 7.52 9.84 -9.75
CA THR A 82 7.13 8.92 -10.82
C THR A 82 7.63 7.51 -10.56
N ASN A 83 7.18 6.54 -11.36
CA ASN A 83 7.72 5.18 -11.33
C ASN A 83 9.25 5.18 -11.60
N GLU A 84 9.71 6.01 -12.53
CA GLU A 84 11.12 6.18 -12.85
C GLU A 84 11.91 6.81 -11.69
N ASP A 85 11.30 7.71 -10.93
CA ASP A 85 11.94 8.27 -9.72
C ASP A 85 12.11 7.20 -8.64
N TYR A 86 11.18 6.27 -8.54
CA TYR A 86 11.29 5.15 -7.59
C TYR A 86 12.41 4.17 -7.98
N VAL A 87 12.52 3.85 -9.28
CA VAL A 87 13.68 3.10 -9.82
C VAL A 87 14.99 3.83 -9.52
N ARG A 88 15.03 5.14 -9.77
CA ARG A 88 16.21 5.98 -9.51
C ARG A 88 16.58 6.00 -8.03
N LEU A 89 15.59 6.02 -7.12
CA LEU A 89 15.83 5.91 -5.69
C LEU A 89 16.54 4.59 -5.36
N ALA A 90 16.04 3.46 -5.88
CA ALA A 90 16.67 2.15 -5.69
C ALA A 90 18.14 2.15 -6.16
N GLU A 91 18.39 2.65 -7.37
CA GLU A 91 19.75 2.77 -7.90
C GLU A 91 20.68 3.64 -7.03
N CYS A 92 20.15 4.76 -6.51
CA CYS A 92 20.91 5.64 -5.63
C CYS A 92 21.26 4.97 -4.29
N LEU A 93 20.33 4.17 -3.74
CA LEU A 93 20.54 3.39 -2.53
C LEU A 93 21.56 2.27 -2.75
N HIS A 94 21.40 1.49 -3.83
CA HIS A 94 22.31 0.39 -4.15
C HIS A 94 23.76 0.84 -4.36
N ARG A 95 23.97 1.99 -4.99
CA ARG A 95 25.34 2.58 -5.11
C ARG A 95 26.00 2.88 -3.77
N ARG A 96 25.22 3.00 -2.68
CA ARG A 96 25.70 3.21 -1.30
C ARG A 96 25.69 1.94 -0.47
N GLY A 97 25.31 0.79 -1.06
CA GLY A 97 25.15 -0.48 -0.33
C GLY A 97 23.91 -0.52 0.56
N MET A 98 22.98 0.43 0.40
CA MET A 98 21.69 0.45 1.09
C MET A 98 20.64 -0.33 0.30
N LYS A 99 19.57 -0.73 0.99
CA LYS A 99 18.45 -1.51 0.48
C LYS A 99 17.17 -0.69 0.37
N LEU A 100 16.29 -1.06 -0.57
CA LEU A 100 14.95 -0.49 -0.69
C LEU A 100 13.88 -1.54 -0.39
N ILE A 101 13.01 -1.22 0.56
CA ILE A 101 11.87 -2.06 0.95
C ILE A 101 10.59 -1.32 0.59
N MET A 102 9.73 -1.96 -0.20
CA MET A 102 8.43 -1.41 -0.57
C MET A 102 7.33 -1.84 0.41
N ASP A 103 6.53 -0.88 0.84
CA ASP A 103 5.31 -1.16 1.59
C ASP A 103 4.19 -1.54 0.62
N MET A 104 3.59 -2.72 0.81
CA MET A 104 2.49 -3.22 0.00
C MET A 104 1.26 -3.50 0.85
N VAL A 105 0.07 -3.28 0.28
CA VAL A 105 -1.22 -3.46 0.94
C VAL A 105 -2.08 -4.36 0.08
N PHE A 106 -2.38 -5.57 0.55
CA PHE A 106 -3.17 -6.56 -0.20
C PHE A 106 -4.56 -6.80 0.38
N ASN A 107 -4.77 -6.37 1.61
CA ASN A 107 -6.05 -6.55 2.28
C ASN A 107 -7.17 -5.76 1.60
N HIS A 108 -6.90 -4.52 1.24
CA HIS A 108 -7.89 -3.56 0.78
C HIS A 108 -7.31 -2.61 -0.26
N CYS A 109 -8.17 -1.92 -0.98
CA CYS A 109 -7.81 -0.73 -1.75
C CYS A 109 -8.49 0.53 -1.17
N GLY A 110 -8.26 1.67 -1.79
CA GLY A 110 -8.99 2.89 -1.45
C GLY A 110 -10.42 2.87 -2.02
N SER A 111 -11.39 3.48 -1.31
CA SER A 111 -12.78 3.59 -1.77
C SER A 111 -12.96 4.45 -3.03
N LYS A 112 -11.89 5.07 -3.53
CA LYS A 112 -11.85 5.81 -4.80
C LYS A 112 -11.13 5.05 -5.91
N HIS A 113 -10.69 3.82 -5.64
CA HIS A 113 -10.16 2.95 -6.68
C HIS A 113 -11.22 2.72 -7.78
N PRO A 114 -10.87 2.75 -9.08
CA PRO A 114 -11.83 2.54 -10.18
C PRO A 114 -12.66 1.26 -10.07
N TRP A 115 -12.13 0.22 -9.44
CA TRP A 115 -12.86 -1.03 -9.18
C TRP A 115 -14.15 -0.87 -8.38
N LEU A 116 -14.30 0.21 -7.61
CA LEU A 116 -15.51 0.48 -6.85
C LEU A 116 -16.67 0.93 -7.74
N LEU A 117 -16.34 1.44 -8.94
CA LEU A 117 -17.33 1.82 -9.96
C LEU A 117 -17.60 0.68 -10.94
N ASP A 118 -16.53 -0.03 -11.31
CA ASP A 118 -16.57 -1.12 -12.31
C ASP A 118 -15.63 -2.24 -11.86
N PRO A 119 -16.08 -3.12 -10.95
CA PRO A 119 -15.26 -4.24 -10.49
C PRO A 119 -15.09 -5.26 -11.63
N PRO A 120 -13.88 -5.83 -11.81
CA PRO A 120 -13.64 -6.84 -12.86
C PRO A 120 -14.56 -8.05 -12.76
N MET A 121 -15.03 -8.37 -11.55
CA MET A 121 -15.98 -9.46 -11.26
C MET A 121 -16.86 -9.10 -10.07
N HIS A 122 -18.06 -9.69 -10.01
CA HIS A 122 -19.02 -9.43 -8.91
C HIS A 122 -18.51 -9.79 -7.51
N ASN A 123 -17.56 -10.72 -7.41
CA ASN A 123 -16.94 -11.18 -6.17
C ASN A 123 -15.49 -10.68 -6.01
N TRP A 124 -15.19 -9.48 -6.53
CA TRP A 124 -13.88 -8.84 -6.40
C TRP A 124 -13.59 -8.37 -4.97
N PHE A 125 -14.64 -7.97 -4.27
CA PHE A 125 -14.61 -7.52 -2.89
C PHE A 125 -15.42 -8.44 -1.98
N ASN A 126 -15.00 -8.56 -0.72
CA ASN A 126 -15.79 -9.14 0.33
C ASN A 126 -16.85 -8.13 0.82
N ASN A 127 -17.98 -8.63 1.30
CA ASN A 127 -19.09 -7.81 1.81
C ASN A 127 -19.48 -6.66 0.86
N TRP A 128 -19.50 -6.96 -0.46
CA TRP A 128 -19.83 -6.01 -1.51
C TRP A 128 -21.35 -5.84 -1.65
N ASP A 129 -22.06 -5.71 -0.53
CA ASP A 129 -23.44 -5.25 -0.51
C ASP A 129 -23.43 -3.75 -0.22
N LYS A 130 -23.78 -2.94 -1.23
CA LYS A 130 -23.75 -1.47 -1.11
C LYS A 130 -24.61 -0.92 0.01
N ASP A 131 -25.56 -1.71 0.50
CA ASP A 131 -26.49 -1.35 1.57
C ASP A 131 -25.99 -1.77 2.97
N LYS A 132 -24.90 -2.55 3.05
CA LYS A 132 -24.39 -3.09 4.31
C LYS A 132 -22.87 -3.03 4.37
N TYR A 133 -22.36 -1.95 4.92
CA TYR A 133 -20.99 -1.91 5.36
C TYR A 133 -20.79 -2.85 6.56
N VAL A 134 -19.82 -3.75 6.46
CA VAL A 134 -19.39 -4.64 7.54
C VAL A 134 -17.92 -4.36 7.81
N GLU A 135 -17.63 -3.81 8.97
CA GLU A 135 -16.24 -3.58 9.43
C GLU A 135 -15.64 -4.85 9.99
N THR A 136 -14.36 -5.06 9.79
CA THR A 136 -13.64 -6.15 10.46
C THR A 136 -13.72 -6.00 11.97
N ASN A 137 -13.80 -7.11 12.71
CA ASN A 137 -13.77 -7.09 14.17
C ASN A 137 -12.39 -6.71 14.75
N HIS A 138 -11.33 -6.62 13.90
CA HIS A 138 -9.95 -6.33 14.29
C HIS A 138 -9.35 -7.28 15.34
N ASP A 139 -10.01 -8.39 15.62
CA ASP A 139 -9.54 -9.38 16.60
C ASP A 139 -8.58 -10.39 15.97
N LYS A 140 -7.31 -10.02 15.93
CA LYS A 140 -6.24 -10.87 15.39
C LYS A 140 -6.03 -12.16 16.19
N THR A 141 -6.55 -12.24 17.42
CA THR A 141 -6.36 -13.40 18.29
C THR A 141 -7.14 -14.63 17.79
N VAL A 142 -8.17 -14.43 16.97
CA VAL A 142 -8.97 -15.51 16.38
C VAL A 142 -8.14 -16.54 15.59
N PHE A 143 -6.98 -16.15 15.07
CA PHE A 143 -6.08 -17.08 14.36
C PHE A 143 -5.23 -17.95 15.29
N PHE A 144 -5.08 -17.55 16.53
CA PHE A 144 -4.26 -18.25 17.52
C PHE A 144 -5.12 -18.97 18.58
N ASP A 145 -6.41 -18.61 18.69
CA ASP A 145 -7.35 -19.24 19.58
C ASP A 145 -7.98 -20.48 18.91
N PRO A 146 -7.68 -21.70 19.41
CA PRO A 146 -8.26 -22.92 18.87
C PRO A 146 -9.78 -23.03 19.07
N TYR A 147 -10.36 -22.18 19.91
CA TYR A 147 -11.79 -22.14 20.20
C TYR A 147 -12.51 -20.97 19.52
N ALA A 148 -11.80 -20.15 18.75
CA ALA A 148 -12.42 -19.08 17.99
C ALA A 148 -13.46 -19.64 17.00
N SER A 149 -14.61 -18.99 16.94
CA SER A 149 -15.66 -19.39 16.01
C SER A 149 -15.25 -19.08 14.56
N ASP A 150 -15.81 -19.82 13.61
CA ASP A 150 -15.59 -19.53 12.19
C ASP A 150 -16.20 -18.17 11.79
N ILE A 151 -17.27 -17.75 12.47
CA ILE A 151 -17.88 -16.42 12.27
C ILE A 151 -16.90 -15.31 12.65
N ASP A 152 -16.22 -15.41 13.80
CA ASP A 152 -15.25 -14.39 14.22
C ASP A 152 -14.06 -14.32 13.26
N LYS A 153 -13.63 -15.48 12.74
CA LYS A 153 -12.55 -15.53 11.71
C LYS A 153 -13.00 -14.87 10.40
N GLU A 154 -14.21 -15.18 9.94
CA GLU A 154 -14.79 -14.58 8.74
C GLU A 154 -14.96 -13.06 8.88
N GLU A 155 -15.48 -12.59 10.03
CA GLU A 155 -15.59 -11.15 10.30
C GLU A 155 -14.22 -10.46 10.30
N MET A 156 -13.18 -11.16 10.78
CA MET A 156 -11.81 -10.63 10.76
C MET A 156 -11.23 -10.53 9.33
N THR A 157 -11.44 -11.56 8.50
CA THR A 157 -10.84 -11.65 7.16
C THR A 157 -11.65 -10.98 6.05
N ASP A 158 -12.97 -10.89 6.22
CA ASP A 158 -13.86 -10.41 5.16
C ASP A 158 -14.45 -9.03 5.44
N GLY A 159 -14.30 -8.55 6.67
CA GLY A 159 -14.73 -7.19 7.03
C GLY A 159 -13.80 -6.14 6.43
N TRP A 160 -14.39 -5.02 6.01
CA TRP A 160 -13.62 -3.87 5.55
C TRP A 160 -12.78 -3.29 6.69
N PHE A 161 -11.55 -2.90 6.40
CA PHE A 161 -10.64 -2.36 7.40
C PHE A 161 -11.20 -1.08 8.06
N VAL A 162 -11.71 -0.18 7.25
CA VAL A 162 -12.52 0.99 7.60
C VAL A 162 -13.43 1.33 6.41
N PRO A 163 -14.44 2.22 6.54
CA PRO A 163 -15.37 2.54 5.45
C PRO A 163 -14.72 2.99 4.14
N THR A 164 -13.52 3.56 4.21
CA THR A 164 -12.77 4.05 3.05
C THR A 164 -11.76 3.06 2.49
N MET A 165 -11.71 1.84 3.06
CA MET A 165 -10.77 0.79 2.68
C MET A 165 -11.52 -0.54 2.46
N PRO A 166 -12.22 -0.69 1.32
CA PRO A 166 -12.97 -1.89 0.98
C PRO A 166 -12.06 -3.09 0.85
N ASP A 167 -12.49 -4.19 1.42
CA ASP A 167 -11.76 -5.43 1.51
C ASP A 167 -11.75 -6.19 0.18
N LEU A 168 -10.56 -6.62 -0.26
CA LEU A 168 -10.39 -7.41 -1.48
C LEU A 168 -10.63 -8.90 -1.18
N ASN A 169 -11.36 -9.57 -2.05
CA ASN A 169 -11.60 -11.00 -1.90
C ASN A 169 -10.45 -11.83 -2.48
N GLN A 170 -9.44 -12.11 -1.66
CA GLN A 170 -8.25 -12.87 -2.07
C GLN A 170 -8.54 -14.36 -2.34
N ARG A 171 -9.69 -14.90 -1.91
CA ARG A 171 -10.16 -16.24 -2.31
C ARG A 171 -10.60 -16.30 -3.78
N ASN A 172 -10.89 -15.15 -4.40
CA ASN A 172 -10.97 -15.06 -5.84
C ASN A 172 -9.56 -15.14 -6.43
N HIS A 173 -9.28 -16.21 -7.20
CA HIS A 173 -7.95 -16.45 -7.74
C HIS A 173 -7.45 -15.32 -8.66
N PHE A 174 -8.34 -14.58 -9.35
CA PHE A 174 -7.93 -13.44 -10.18
C PHE A 174 -7.48 -12.25 -9.32
N VAL A 175 -8.08 -12.03 -8.15
CA VAL A 175 -7.59 -11.03 -7.18
C VAL A 175 -6.23 -11.46 -6.67
N ALA A 176 -6.08 -12.72 -6.24
CA ALA A 176 -4.82 -13.28 -5.76
C ALA A 176 -3.72 -13.16 -6.83
N ASP A 177 -3.99 -13.61 -8.06
CA ASP A 177 -3.06 -13.54 -9.18
C ASP A 177 -2.62 -12.09 -9.47
N TYR A 178 -3.57 -11.15 -9.47
CA TYR A 178 -3.27 -9.74 -9.67
C TYR A 178 -2.30 -9.20 -8.61
N LEU A 179 -2.56 -9.48 -7.33
CA LEU A 179 -1.74 -8.99 -6.21
C LEU A 179 -0.34 -9.63 -6.20
N ILE A 180 -0.24 -10.92 -6.50
CA ILE A 180 1.03 -11.63 -6.62
C ILE A 180 1.85 -11.07 -7.79
N GLN A 181 1.24 -10.96 -8.97
CA GLN A 181 1.90 -10.39 -10.15
C GLN A 181 2.32 -8.93 -9.95
N ASN A 182 1.52 -8.14 -9.23
CA ASN A 182 1.89 -6.78 -8.86
C ASN A 182 3.16 -6.75 -8.00
N SER A 183 3.30 -7.68 -7.03
CA SER A 183 4.51 -7.77 -6.21
C SER A 183 5.74 -8.11 -7.04
N ILE A 184 5.64 -9.14 -7.88
CA ILE A 184 6.73 -9.58 -8.76
C ILE A 184 7.12 -8.44 -9.70
N TRP A 185 6.13 -7.76 -10.28
CA TRP A 185 6.37 -6.64 -11.18
C TRP A 185 7.15 -5.50 -10.50
N TRP A 186 6.78 -5.10 -9.29
CA TRP A 186 7.49 -4.05 -8.57
C TRP A 186 8.90 -4.49 -8.17
N ILE A 187 9.08 -5.74 -7.74
CA ILE A 187 10.40 -6.28 -7.39
C ILE A 187 11.33 -6.21 -8.60
N GLU A 188 10.87 -6.66 -9.76
CA GLU A 188 11.66 -6.65 -11.00
C GLU A 188 11.85 -5.24 -11.56
N TYR A 189 10.76 -4.46 -11.65
CA TYR A 189 10.79 -3.12 -12.24
C TYR A 189 11.67 -2.15 -11.47
N ALA A 190 11.58 -2.13 -10.15
CA ALA A 190 12.33 -1.22 -9.30
C ALA A 190 13.57 -1.86 -8.65
N ASN A 191 13.85 -3.14 -8.95
CA ASN A 191 14.95 -3.90 -8.34
C ASN A 191 14.92 -3.81 -6.80
N LEU A 192 13.77 -4.15 -6.20
CA LEU A 192 13.57 -4.07 -4.77
C LEU A 192 14.35 -5.15 -4.03
N ASP A 193 14.81 -4.85 -2.82
CA ASP A 193 15.49 -5.79 -1.93
C ASP A 193 14.54 -6.50 -0.97
N GLY A 194 13.34 -5.98 -0.82
CA GLY A 194 12.34 -6.57 0.06
C GLY A 194 10.98 -5.90 -0.02
N VAL A 195 10.01 -6.55 0.59
CA VAL A 195 8.64 -6.09 0.70
C VAL A 195 8.22 -6.11 2.16
N ARG A 196 7.59 -5.06 2.63
CA ARG A 196 6.82 -5.05 3.88
C ARG A 196 5.35 -5.17 3.53
N GLN A 197 4.75 -6.29 3.89
CA GLN A 197 3.32 -6.50 3.68
C GLN A 197 2.52 -5.95 4.87
N ASP A 198 1.73 -4.91 4.60
CA ASP A 198 0.82 -4.34 5.59
C ASP A 198 -0.35 -5.28 5.88
N THR A 199 -0.91 -5.17 7.07
CA THR A 199 -2.11 -5.93 7.50
C THR A 199 -2.04 -7.44 7.20
N TYR A 200 -0.85 -8.04 7.29
CA TYR A 200 -0.56 -9.43 6.86
C TYR A 200 -1.55 -10.48 7.38
N VAL A 201 -2.13 -10.27 8.56
CA VAL A 201 -3.06 -11.23 9.17
C VAL A 201 -4.53 -11.04 8.77
N TYR A 202 -4.86 -9.98 8.00
CA TYR A 202 -6.22 -9.72 7.55
C TYR A 202 -6.58 -10.42 6.23
N PRO A 203 -5.70 -10.44 5.20
CA PRO A 203 -5.97 -11.18 3.96
C PRO A 203 -6.13 -12.67 4.19
N ASP A 204 -6.74 -13.35 3.22
CA ASP A 204 -6.89 -14.80 3.22
C ASP A 204 -5.53 -15.51 3.46
N PRO A 205 -5.43 -16.40 4.48
CA PRO A 205 -4.17 -17.03 4.84
C PRO A 205 -3.57 -17.90 3.73
N ASP A 206 -4.40 -18.61 2.95
CA ASP A 206 -3.93 -19.49 1.88
C ASP A 206 -3.34 -18.66 0.73
N MET A 207 -3.97 -17.52 0.42
CA MET A 207 -3.39 -16.56 -0.53
C MET A 207 -2.05 -16.04 -0.04
N MET A 208 -1.91 -15.70 1.25
CA MET A 208 -0.65 -15.20 1.79
C MET A 208 0.47 -16.25 1.77
N VAL A 209 0.15 -17.51 2.03
CA VAL A 209 1.11 -18.62 1.86
C VAL A 209 1.53 -18.76 0.40
N ARG A 210 0.58 -18.68 -0.53
CA ARG A 210 0.85 -18.71 -1.96
C ARG A 210 1.72 -17.53 -2.39
N TRP A 211 1.40 -16.32 -1.95
CA TRP A 211 2.19 -15.11 -2.22
C TRP A 211 3.63 -15.25 -1.73
N CYS A 212 3.85 -15.71 -0.49
CA CYS A 212 5.20 -15.95 0.03
C CYS A 212 5.98 -16.92 -0.85
N ARG A 213 5.34 -18.00 -1.30
CA ARG A 213 6.00 -19.00 -2.15
C ARG A 213 6.36 -18.42 -3.52
N GLU A 214 5.42 -17.76 -4.20
CA GLU A 214 5.63 -17.29 -5.57
C GLU A 214 6.54 -16.06 -5.66
N VAL A 215 6.65 -15.27 -4.59
CA VAL A 215 7.47 -14.05 -4.57
C VAL A 215 8.91 -14.33 -4.10
N PHE A 216 9.14 -15.33 -3.23
CA PHE A 216 10.45 -15.57 -2.62
C PHE A 216 11.11 -16.88 -3.06
N GLU A 217 10.47 -17.73 -3.84
CA GLU A 217 11.04 -18.93 -4.49
C GLU A 217 11.33 -18.66 -5.97
#